data_f0e00aaa616309c7891779ea77183715
#
_entry.id   f0e00aaa616309c7891779ea77183715
#
_cell.length_a   1.000
_cell.length_b   1.000
_cell.length_c   1.000
_cell.angle_alpha   90.00
_cell.angle_beta   90.00
_cell.angle_gamma   90.00
#
_symmetry.space_group_name_H-M   'P 1'
#
loop_
_entity.id
_entity.type
_entity.pdbx_description
1 polymer ?
#
loop_
_entity_poly.entity_id
_entity_poly.type
_entity_poly.pdbx_seq_one_letter_code
_entity_poly.pdbx_strand_id
1 'polypeptide(L)'
;MDSLFEGVYSALVTPMTVDEEVDYQTLGEFANYLIEEGGLQGLIPLGSTGEYYALSDQEREAVVKTTLAATAGRVPVLVGTNGGSTRQIIAYSRQAETLGAAGLLLAAPYYSLPTPDELYRHFKRINDAVGIPIMLYNYPGRTGVDMKPDLIERLAELDNIQYVKESTGDATRVSEIIRRCGEQIKVFCGCDTLALESFMMGAVGWVGGVVNALPKAHVRLFELAVDNKDFMAARKLYYKLLPVLSLMEGAGQYTQFVKAACAMNGHPVGPPRRPLCAVGDEEASHLKKILASFDMAVSGV
;
A
#
# COMPACT_ATOMS: atom_id res chain seq x y z
N MET A 1 -8.68 12.89 -18.47
CA MET A 1 -9.27 12.73 -17.12
C MET A 1 -8.19 13.06 -16.15
N ASP A 2 -8.40 14.06 -15.29
CA ASP A 2 -7.44 14.31 -14.21
C ASP A 2 -7.37 13.05 -13.33
N SER A 3 -6.16 12.62 -12.98
CA SER A 3 -5.97 11.42 -12.16
C SER A 3 -6.58 11.68 -10.78
N LEU A 4 -7.57 10.88 -10.40
CA LEU A 4 -8.24 11.01 -9.10
C LEU A 4 -7.28 10.69 -7.96
N PHE A 5 -6.34 9.74 -8.19
CA PHE A 5 -5.35 9.31 -7.21
C PHE A 5 -3.94 9.46 -7.78
N GLU A 6 -3.08 10.13 -7.01
CA GLU A 6 -1.64 10.28 -7.26
C GLU A 6 -0.92 10.57 -5.94
N GLY A 7 0.40 10.44 -5.90
CA GLY A 7 1.18 10.70 -4.69
C GLY A 7 1.46 9.48 -3.83
N VAL A 8 1.75 9.70 -2.56
CA VAL A 8 2.17 8.68 -1.60
C VAL A 8 1.00 8.22 -0.73
N TYR A 9 0.72 6.93 -0.76
CA TYR A 9 -0.36 6.28 -0.02
C TYR A 9 0.20 5.30 1.01
N SER A 10 -0.31 5.35 2.22
CA SER A 10 0.03 4.32 3.22
C SER A 10 -0.81 3.06 3.00
N ALA A 11 -0.14 1.91 2.80
CA ALA A 11 -0.74 0.63 3.14
C ALA A 11 -0.84 0.56 4.68
N LEU A 12 -1.94 1.13 5.20
CA LEU A 12 -2.11 1.46 6.61
C LEU A 12 -2.03 0.22 7.49
N VAL A 13 -1.20 0.26 8.53
CA VAL A 13 -1.19 -0.78 9.57
C VAL A 13 -2.49 -0.75 10.36
N THR A 14 -2.92 -1.91 10.86
CA THR A 14 -4.01 -2.00 11.84
C THR A 14 -3.39 -2.09 13.24
N PRO A 15 -3.52 -1.07 14.09
CA PRO A 15 -3.04 -1.12 15.46
C PRO A 15 -3.74 -2.22 16.26
N MET A 16 -2.98 -2.93 17.08
CA MET A 16 -3.46 -4.01 17.93
C MET A 16 -3.04 -3.79 19.38
N THR A 17 -3.90 -4.18 20.31
CA THR A 17 -3.52 -4.30 21.72
C THR A 17 -2.64 -5.53 21.96
N VAL A 18 -2.11 -5.68 23.18
CA VAL A 18 -1.35 -6.87 23.58
C VAL A 18 -2.20 -8.15 23.62
N ASP A 19 -3.52 -7.99 23.75
CA ASP A 19 -4.51 -9.08 23.71
C ASP A 19 -5.03 -9.37 22.30
N GLU A 20 -4.38 -8.82 21.27
CA GLU A 20 -4.71 -9.00 19.85
C GLU A 20 -6.05 -8.39 19.40
N GLU A 21 -6.62 -7.50 20.19
CA GLU A 21 -7.81 -6.73 19.81
C GLU A 21 -7.40 -5.52 18.96
N VAL A 22 -8.25 -5.13 18.01
CA VAL A 22 -8.00 -3.92 17.20
C VAL A 22 -8.12 -2.67 18.07
N ASP A 23 -7.08 -1.86 18.11
CA ASP A 23 -7.07 -0.56 18.79
C ASP A 23 -7.57 0.54 17.84
N TYR A 24 -8.88 0.74 17.83
CA TYR A 24 -9.53 1.73 16.98
C TYR A 24 -9.18 3.17 17.34
N GLN A 25 -8.90 3.46 18.61
CA GLN A 25 -8.47 4.80 19.03
C GLN A 25 -7.10 5.12 18.42
N THR A 26 -6.12 4.27 18.63
CA THR A 26 -4.79 4.42 18.04
C THR A 26 -4.85 4.44 16.51
N LEU A 27 -5.74 3.67 15.89
CA LEU A 27 -5.94 3.70 14.43
C LEU A 27 -6.37 5.10 13.94
N GLY A 28 -7.33 5.71 14.62
CA GLY A 28 -7.81 7.05 14.27
C GLY A 28 -6.73 8.12 14.47
N GLU A 29 -6.04 8.10 15.61
CA GLU A 29 -4.95 9.02 15.92
C GLU A 29 -3.79 8.87 14.93
N PHE A 30 -3.41 7.65 14.60
CA PHE A 30 -2.34 7.35 13.66
C PHE A 30 -2.69 7.75 12.21
N ALA A 31 -3.94 7.54 11.78
CA ALA A 31 -4.41 8.03 10.49
C ALA A 31 -4.33 9.57 10.39
N ASN A 32 -4.71 10.29 11.46
CA ASN A 32 -4.56 11.74 11.53
C ASN A 32 -3.09 12.18 11.45
N TYR A 33 -2.20 11.54 12.19
CA TYR A 33 -0.76 11.81 12.14
C TYR A 33 -0.20 11.65 10.72
N LEU A 34 -0.54 10.57 10.04
CA LEU A 34 -0.05 10.31 8.69
C LEU A 34 -0.50 11.39 7.68
N ILE A 35 -1.68 11.96 7.87
CA ILE A 35 -2.22 13.02 7.01
C ILE A 35 -1.62 14.40 7.39
N GLU A 36 -1.73 14.80 8.65
CA GLU A 36 -1.42 16.16 9.08
C GLU A 36 0.08 16.42 9.19
N GLU A 37 0.81 15.49 9.75
CA GLU A 37 2.26 15.62 9.93
C GLU A 37 3.05 14.87 8.87
N GLY A 38 2.54 13.73 8.43
CA GLY A 38 3.16 12.90 7.42
C GLY A 38 3.02 13.44 6.00
N GLY A 39 1.95 14.21 5.73
CA GLY A 39 1.68 14.82 4.43
C GLY A 39 1.23 13.83 3.36
N LEU A 40 0.67 12.67 3.75
CA LEU A 40 0.25 11.65 2.79
C LEU A 40 -0.95 12.08 1.95
N GLN A 41 -0.95 11.68 0.69
CA GLN A 41 -2.01 11.94 -0.27
C GLN A 41 -3.14 10.91 -0.25
N GLY A 42 -3.00 9.81 0.52
CA GLY A 42 -4.08 8.84 0.70
C GLY A 42 -3.75 7.72 1.68
N LEU A 43 -4.79 7.02 2.13
CA LEU A 43 -4.69 5.89 3.05
C LEU A 43 -5.36 4.64 2.47
N ILE A 44 -4.76 3.48 2.73
CA ILE A 44 -5.28 2.19 2.29
C ILE A 44 -5.35 1.21 3.48
N PRO A 45 -6.44 1.24 4.27
CA PRO A 45 -6.70 0.21 5.27
C PRO A 45 -6.96 -1.14 4.61
N LEU A 46 -6.81 -2.22 5.38
CA LEU A 46 -7.09 -3.60 4.95
C LEU A 46 -6.24 -4.07 3.77
N GLY A 47 -5.06 -3.47 3.54
CA GLY A 47 -4.02 -4.06 2.71
C GLY A 47 -3.31 -5.22 3.44
N SER A 48 -2.29 -5.82 2.80
CA SER A 48 -1.48 -6.88 3.43
C SER A 48 -0.78 -6.40 4.70
N THR A 49 -0.26 -5.17 4.70
CA THR A 49 0.35 -4.53 5.87
C THR A 49 -0.68 -4.27 6.98
N GLY A 50 -1.95 -4.03 6.61
CA GLY A 50 -3.07 -3.88 7.53
C GLY A 50 -3.67 -5.20 8.04
N GLU A 51 -3.03 -6.33 7.75
CA GLU A 51 -3.36 -7.67 8.28
C GLU A 51 -4.81 -8.10 8.00
N TYR A 52 -5.39 -7.70 6.85
CA TYR A 52 -6.78 -8.01 6.49
C TYR A 52 -7.15 -9.49 6.64
N TYR A 53 -6.18 -10.38 6.42
CA TYR A 53 -6.34 -11.83 6.47
C TYR A 53 -6.55 -12.39 7.91
N ALA A 54 -6.23 -11.58 8.92
CA ALA A 54 -6.35 -11.94 10.33
C ALA A 54 -7.52 -11.24 11.03
N LEU A 55 -8.33 -10.48 10.30
CA LEU A 55 -9.47 -9.72 10.83
C LEU A 55 -10.80 -10.41 10.51
N SER A 56 -11.72 -10.41 11.46
CA SER A 56 -13.11 -10.77 11.25
C SER A 56 -13.84 -9.74 10.38
N ASP A 57 -14.98 -10.10 9.81
CA ASP A 57 -15.79 -9.18 9.00
C ASP A 57 -16.22 -7.93 9.77
N GLN A 58 -16.54 -8.07 11.07
CA GLN A 58 -16.90 -6.95 11.93
C GLN A 58 -15.71 -6.01 12.16
N GLU A 59 -14.53 -6.57 12.43
CA GLU A 59 -13.30 -5.76 12.59
C GLU A 59 -12.94 -5.04 11.30
N ARG A 60 -13.05 -5.71 10.14
CA ARG A 60 -12.80 -5.07 8.84
C ARG A 60 -13.71 -3.87 8.62
N GLU A 61 -15.00 -4.02 8.87
CA GLU A 61 -15.97 -2.92 8.78
C GLU A 61 -15.63 -1.78 9.73
N ALA A 62 -15.30 -2.08 10.99
CA ALA A 62 -14.94 -1.08 11.99
C ALA A 62 -13.64 -0.35 11.65
N VAL A 63 -12.62 -1.05 11.13
CA VAL A 63 -11.37 -0.43 10.64
C VAL A 63 -11.65 0.56 9.50
N VAL A 64 -12.51 0.20 8.54
CA VAL A 64 -12.89 1.11 7.44
C VAL A 64 -13.61 2.34 7.98
N LYS A 65 -14.62 2.16 8.85
CA LYS A 65 -15.37 3.26 9.47
C LYS A 65 -14.46 4.22 10.25
N THR A 66 -13.56 3.66 11.06
CA THR A 66 -12.60 4.45 11.86
C THR A 66 -11.67 5.24 10.96
N THR A 67 -11.12 4.61 9.90
CA THR A 67 -10.21 5.30 8.96
C THR A 67 -10.94 6.41 8.21
N LEU A 68 -12.15 6.17 7.70
CA LEU A 68 -12.94 7.18 7.00
C LEU A 68 -13.31 8.36 7.93
N ALA A 69 -13.72 8.07 9.17
CA ALA A 69 -14.04 9.10 10.16
C ALA A 69 -12.81 9.96 10.50
N ALA A 70 -11.65 9.32 10.74
CA ALA A 70 -10.40 10.03 11.02
C ALA A 70 -9.94 10.85 9.82
N THR A 71 -10.06 10.31 8.60
CA THR A 71 -9.68 11.03 7.38
C THR A 71 -10.58 12.25 7.12
N ALA A 72 -11.86 12.17 7.46
CA ALA A 72 -12.85 13.25 7.31
C ALA A 72 -12.83 13.91 5.92
N GLY A 73 -12.56 13.14 4.86
CA GLY A 73 -12.50 13.61 3.48
C GLY A 73 -11.26 14.43 3.10
N ARG A 74 -10.28 14.58 4.00
CA ARG A 74 -9.03 15.34 3.72
C ARG A 74 -8.16 14.69 2.65
N VAL A 75 -8.14 13.38 2.59
CA VAL A 75 -7.47 12.58 1.55
C VAL A 75 -8.35 11.40 1.16
N PRO A 76 -8.21 10.82 -0.05
CA PRO A 76 -8.93 9.62 -0.45
C PRO A 76 -8.52 8.41 0.40
N VAL A 77 -9.53 7.57 0.70
CA VAL A 77 -9.33 6.26 1.33
C VAL A 77 -9.70 5.18 0.33
N LEU A 78 -8.71 4.37 -0.06
CA LEU A 78 -8.93 3.16 -0.86
C LEU A 78 -8.98 1.96 0.08
N VAL A 79 -10.00 1.13 -0.03
CA VAL A 79 -10.16 -0.01 0.88
C VAL A 79 -9.66 -1.30 0.25
N GLY A 80 -8.80 -2.02 0.97
CA GLY A 80 -8.41 -3.38 0.61
C GLY A 80 -9.58 -4.36 0.81
N THR A 81 -10.16 -4.86 -0.29
CA THR A 81 -11.31 -5.78 -0.22
C THR A 81 -10.94 -7.20 -0.62
N ASN A 82 -9.70 -7.59 -0.33
CA ASN A 82 -9.15 -8.89 -0.67
C ASN A 82 -9.86 -10.04 0.05
N GLY A 83 -9.96 -11.18 -0.64
CA GLY A 83 -10.60 -12.39 -0.12
C GLY A 83 -10.33 -13.61 -1.00
N GLY A 84 -10.78 -14.78 -0.56
CA GLY A 84 -10.56 -16.06 -1.25
C GLY A 84 -11.53 -16.35 -2.40
N SER A 85 -12.60 -15.57 -2.57
CA SER A 85 -13.58 -15.82 -3.62
C SER A 85 -14.17 -14.55 -4.20
N THR A 86 -14.56 -14.60 -5.49
CA THR A 86 -15.23 -13.48 -6.19
C THR A 86 -16.48 -12.99 -5.43
N ARG A 87 -17.27 -13.90 -4.89
CA ARG A 87 -18.50 -13.57 -4.14
C ARG A 87 -18.17 -12.73 -2.88
N GLN A 88 -17.17 -13.15 -2.14
CA GLN A 88 -16.73 -12.47 -0.92
C GLN A 88 -16.17 -11.08 -1.23
N ILE A 89 -15.31 -11.00 -2.25
CA ILE A 89 -14.71 -9.73 -2.68
C ILE A 89 -15.78 -8.73 -3.14
N ILE A 90 -16.80 -9.18 -3.89
CA ILE A 90 -17.92 -8.31 -4.28
C ILE A 90 -18.68 -7.80 -3.04
N ALA A 91 -18.91 -8.65 -2.04
CA ALA A 91 -19.59 -8.22 -0.81
C ALA A 91 -18.80 -7.15 -0.07
N TYR A 92 -17.48 -7.35 0.11
CA TYR A 92 -16.59 -6.37 0.73
C TYR A 92 -16.48 -5.07 -0.08
N SER A 93 -16.43 -5.19 -1.41
CA SER A 93 -16.32 -4.02 -2.30
C SER A 93 -17.56 -3.13 -2.24
N ARG A 94 -18.75 -3.73 -2.27
CA ARG A 94 -20.03 -3.00 -2.09
C ARG A 94 -20.15 -2.38 -0.71
N GLN A 95 -19.71 -3.08 0.33
CA GLN A 95 -19.69 -2.53 1.68
C GLN A 95 -18.77 -1.32 1.78
N ALA A 96 -17.54 -1.41 1.23
CA ALA A 96 -16.60 -0.30 1.21
C ALA A 96 -17.15 0.92 0.46
N GLU A 97 -17.76 0.72 -0.72
CA GLU A 97 -18.44 1.76 -1.49
C GLU A 97 -19.58 2.40 -0.69
N THR A 98 -20.44 1.59 -0.07
CA THR A 98 -21.56 2.09 0.77
C THR A 98 -21.06 2.90 1.97
N LEU A 99 -19.90 2.55 2.53
CA LEU A 99 -19.27 3.29 3.64
C LEU A 99 -18.61 4.58 3.19
N GLY A 100 -18.44 4.84 1.88
CA GLY A 100 -17.87 6.07 1.35
C GLY A 100 -16.38 5.95 0.99
N ALA A 101 -15.87 4.76 0.72
CA ALA A 101 -14.54 4.58 0.17
C ALA A 101 -14.41 5.31 -1.18
N ALA A 102 -13.28 5.98 -1.41
CA ALA A 102 -13.00 6.66 -2.68
C ALA A 102 -12.60 5.67 -3.79
N GLY A 103 -12.14 4.47 -3.43
CA GLY A 103 -11.74 3.41 -4.35
C GLY A 103 -11.41 2.12 -3.61
N LEU A 104 -10.97 1.13 -4.38
CA LEU A 104 -10.67 -0.22 -3.87
C LEU A 104 -9.24 -0.61 -4.23
N LEU A 105 -8.59 -1.39 -3.35
CA LEU A 105 -7.35 -2.10 -3.64
C LEU A 105 -7.61 -3.60 -3.70
N LEU A 106 -7.36 -4.23 -4.86
CA LEU A 106 -7.70 -5.62 -5.13
C LEU A 106 -6.50 -6.42 -5.65
N ALA A 107 -6.04 -7.38 -4.85
CA ALA A 107 -5.09 -8.40 -5.31
C ALA A 107 -5.81 -9.56 -6.02
N ALA A 108 -5.05 -10.33 -6.80
CA ALA A 108 -5.53 -11.61 -7.29
C ALA A 108 -5.90 -12.54 -6.11
N PRO A 109 -6.92 -13.42 -6.25
CA PRO A 109 -7.18 -14.45 -5.27
C PRO A 109 -5.94 -15.31 -5.02
N TYR A 110 -5.64 -15.53 -3.76
CA TYR A 110 -4.52 -16.35 -3.33
C TYR A 110 -4.95 -17.82 -3.14
N TYR A 111 -3.99 -18.74 -3.02
CA TYR A 111 -4.18 -20.18 -2.79
C TYR A 111 -4.70 -20.95 -4.02
N SER A 112 -5.78 -20.51 -4.68
CA SER A 112 -6.43 -21.22 -5.79
C SER A 112 -5.73 -21.08 -7.14
N LEU A 113 -4.84 -20.09 -7.31
CA LEU A 113 -4.01 -19.84 -8.49
C LEU A 113 -4.81 -19.80 -9.81
N PRO A 114 -5.76 -18.87 -9.97
CA PRO A 114 -6.59 -18.82 -11.17
C PRO A 114 -5.78 -18.48 -12.44
N THR A 115 -6.23 -19.01 -13.56
CA THR A 115 -5.69 -18.69 -14.90
C THR A 115 -5.98 -17.25 -15.31
N PRO A 116 -5.27 -16.68 -16.31
CA PRO A 116 -5.54 -15.32 -16.80
C PRO A 116 -6.99 -15.07 -17.20
N ASP A 117 -7.67 -16.03 -17.84
CA ASP A 117 -9.06 -15.89 -18.21
C ASP A 117 -10.04 -15.97 -17.01
N GLU A 118 -9.71 -16.76 -16.01
CA GLU A 118 -10.46 -16.78 -14.75
C GLU A 118 -10.27 -15.48 -14.00
N LEU A 119 -9.06 -14.90 -13.97
CA LEU A 119 -8.79 -13.58 -13.39
C LEU A 119 -9.57 -12.48 -14.12
N TYR A 120 -9.57 -12.48 -15.46
CA TYR A 120 -10.35 -11.52 -16.22
C TYR A 120 -11.84 -11.59 -15.84
N ARG A 121 -12.43 -12.79 -15.83
CA ARG A 121 -13.83 -12.98 -15.42
C ARG A 121 -14.08 -12.59 -13.97
N HIS A 122 -13.11 -12.85 -13.09
CA HIS A 122 -13.14 -12.47 -11.67
C HIS A 122 -13.22 -10.94 -11.52
N PHE A 123 -12.27 -10.21 -12.08
CA PHE A 123 -12.21 -8.75 -11.98
C PHE A 123 -13.36 -8.08 -12.72
N LYS A 124 -13.78 -8.62 -13.88
CA LYS A 124 -14.95 -8.12 -14.59
C LYS A 124 -16.21 -8.17 -13.71
N ARG A 125 -16.46 -9.27 -13.01
CA ARG A 125 -17.62 -9.38 -12.11
C ARG A 125 -17.55 -8.43 -10.93
N ILE A 126 -16.37 -8.09 -10.44
CA ILE A 126 -16.20 -7.09 -9.39
C ILE A 126 -16.43 -5.70 -9.97
N ASN A 127 -15.83 -5.39 -11.12
CA ASN A 127 -16.04 -4.14 -11.86
C ASN A 127 -17.54 -3.86 -12.10
N ASP A 128 -18.28 -4.85 -12.55
CA ASP A 128 -19.72 -4.74 -12.85
C ASP A 128 -20.57 -4.60 -11.55
N ALA A 129 -19.99 -4.80 -10.38
CA ALA A 129 -20.71 -4.80 -9.09
C ALA A 129 -20.55 -3.51 -8.29
N VAL A 130 -19.63 -2.62 -8.66
CA VAL A 130 -19.32 -1.35 -7.99
C VAL A 130 -19.18 -0.21 -8.98
N GLY A 131 -19.32 1.04 -8.51
CA GLY A 131 -19.19 2.25 -9.32
C GLY A 131 -17.97 3.12 -8.97
N ILE A 132 -17.07 2.62 -8.11
CA ILE A 132 -15.87 3.35 -7.67
C ILE A 132 -14.59 2.78 -8.28
N PRO A 133 -13.52 3.59 -8.43
CA PRO A 133 -12.25 3.15 -9.01
C PRO A 133 -11.64 1.95 -8.31
N ILE A 134 -11.04 1.07 -9.10
CA ILE A 134 -10.32 -0.13 -8.66
C ILE A 134 -8.83 0.04 -8.98
N MET A 135 -7.99 -0.12 -7.96
CA MET A 135 -6.56 -0.30 -8.09
C MET A 135 -6.24 -1.80 -8.01
N LEU A 136 -5.81 -2.39 -9.11
CA LEU A 136 -5.29 -3.75 -9.12
C LEU A 136 -4.03 -3.81 -8.24
N TYR A 137 -3.81 -4.93 -7.55
CA TYR A 137 -2.60 -5.15 -6.79
C TYR A 137 -1.88 -6.41 -7.31
N ASN A 138 -0.83 -6.20 -8.07
CA ASN A 138 -0.02 -7.29 -8.61
C ASN A 138 1.16 -7.59 -7.69
N TYR A 139 1.05 -8.66 -6.90
CA TYR A 139 2.09 -9.11 -5.99
C TYR A 139 2.24 -10.65 -6.02
N PRO A 140 2.90 -11.19 -7.06
CA PRO A 140 3.05 -12.64 -7.22
C PRO A 140 3.72 -13.35 -6.05
N GLY A 141 4.64 -12.68 -5.36
CA GLY A 141 5.31 -13.21 -4.17
C GLY A 141 4.37 -13.55 -3.00
N ARG A 142 3.15 -12.99 -2.99
CA ARG A 142 2.13 -13.29 -1.95
C ARG A 142 0.94 -14.05 -2.49
N THR A 143 0.49 -13.72 -3.70
CA THR A 143 -0.70 -14.35 -4.29
C THR A 143 -0.38 -15.66 -5.02
N GLY A 144 0.87 -15.87 -5.44
CA GLY A 144 1.26 -16.96 -6.33
C GLY A 144 0.80 -16.75 -7.78
N VAL A 145 0.20 -15.60 -8.08
CA VAL A 145 -0.36 -15.26 -9.39
C VAL A 145 0.25 -13.96 -9.89
N ASP A 146 0.76 -13.97 -11.12
CA ASP A 146 1.28 -12.78 -11.80
C ASP A 146 0.27 -12.29 -12.85
N MET A 147 -0.29 -11.11 -12.61
CA MET A 147 -1.07 -10.39 -13.63
C MET A 147 -0.10 -9.74 -14.61
N LYS A 148 0.24 -10.48 -15.67
CA LYS A 148 1.16 -10.00 -16.71
C LYS A 148 0.59 -8.78 -17.45
N PRO A 149 1.43 -7.95 -18.10
CA PRO A 149 1.00 -6.74 -18.78
C PRO A 149 -0.11 -6.94 -19.83
N ASP A 150 -0.15 -8.08 -20.50
CA ASP A 150 -1.23 -8.43 -21.45
C ASP A 150 -2.59 -8.63 -20.76
N LEU A 151 -2.60 -9.21 -19.56
CA LEU A 151 -3.82 -9.30 -18.77
C LEU A 151 -4.23 -7.94 -18.20
N ILE A 152 -3.27 -7.14 -17.73
CA ILE A 152 -3.54 -5.77 -17.21
C ILE A 152 -4.13 -4.90 -18.33
N GLU A 153 -3.61 -4.99 -19.57
CA GLU A 153 -4.13 -4.28 -20.75
C GLU A 153 -5.61 -4.65 -21.01
N ARG A 154 -5.94 -5.94 -20.97
CA ARG A 154 -7.34 -6.41 -21.10
C ARG A 154 -8.23 -5.92 -19.94
N LEU A 155 -7.70 -5.86 -18.72
CA LEU A 155 -8.43 -5.38 -17.56
C LEU A 155 -8.63 -3.87 -17.59
N ALA A 156 -7.71 -3.11 -18.17
CA ALA A 156 -7.81 -1.67 -18.35
C ALA A 156 -8.95 -1.23 -19.29
N GLU A 157 -9.53 -2.16 -20.06
CA GLU A 157 -10.75 -1.91 -20.86
C GLU A 157 -12.03 -1.83 -19.99
N LEU A 158 -11.95 -2.20 -18.69
CA LEU A 158 -13.08 -2.16 -17.76
C LEU A 158 -13.14 -0.81 -17.07
N ASP A 159 -14.31 -0.16 -17.08
CA ASP A 159 -14.50 1.27 -16.71
C ASP A 159 -13.95 1.66 -15.34
N ASN A 160 -14.05 0.80 -14.33
CA ASN A 160 -13.62 1.09 -12.96
C ASN A 160 -12.16 0.67 -12.68
N ILE A 161 -11.54 -0.14 -13.54
CA ILE A 161 -10.13 -0.55 -13.38
C ILE A 161 -9.24 0.54 -13.96
N GLN A 162 -8.78 1.47 -13.11
CA GLN A 162 -8.08 2.68 -13.52
C GLN A 162 -6.64 2.74 -13.00
N TYR A 163 -6.29 1.87 -12.04
CA TYR A 163 -4.98 1.90 -11.38
C TYR A 163 -4.41 0.50 -11.23
N VAL A 164 -3.09 0.41 -11.16
CA VAL A 164 -2.38 -0.78 -10.74
C VAL A 164 -1.26 -0.43 -9.77
N LYS A 165 -1.23 -1.11 -8.62
CA LYS A 165 -0.09 -1.18 -7.73
C LYS A 165 0.79 -2.34 -8.18
N GLU A 166 1.97 -2.01 -8.74
CA GLU A 166 2.92 -3.00 -9.26
C GLU A 166 3.96 -3.37 -8.20
N SER A 167 3.99 -4.65 -7.83
CA SER A 167 4.85 -5.18 -6.75
C SER A 167 5.54 -6.49 -7.13
N THR A 168 5.86 -6.70 -8.41
CA THR A 168 6.59 -7.90 -8.86
C THR A 168 8.06 -7.90 -8.47
N GLY A 169 8.65 -6.72 -8.21
CA GLY A 169 10.09 -6.56 -8.06
C GLY A 169 10.83 -6.37 -9.39
N ASP A 170 10.10 -6.23 -10.49
CA ASP A 170 10.64 -5.98 -11.83
C ASP A 170 10.26 -4.56 -12.28
N ALA A 171 11.22 -3.63 -12.22
CA ALA A 171 11.00 -2.23 -12.60
C ALA A 171 10.55 -2.08 -14.08
N THR A 172 10.91 -3.01 -14.97
CA THR A 172 10.51 -2.96 -16.39
C THR A 172 9.00 -3.10 -16.58
N ARG A 173 8.29 -3.68 -15.60
CA ARG A 173 6.82 -3.81 -15.62
C ARG A 173 6.11 -2.47 -15.66
N VAL A 174 6.64 -1.46 -14.97
CA VAL A 174 6.06 -0.10 -14.97
C VAL A 174 6.02 0.45 -16.40
N SER A 175 7.16 0.45 -17.10
CA SER A 175 7.25 0.97 -18.46
C SER A 175 6.44 0.13 -19.45
N GLU A 176 6.38 -1.20 -19.30
CA GLU A 176 5.60 -2.06 -20.17
C GLU A 176 4.09 -1.86 -20.02
N ILE A 177 3.61 -1.72 -18.78
CA ILE A 177 2.19 -1.42 -18.51
C ILE A 177 1.81 -0.06 -19.10
N ILE A 178 2.60 0.98 -18.85
CA ILE A 178 2.35 2.33 -19.38
C ILE A 178 2.35 2.31 -20.92
N ARG A 179 3.31 1.63 -21.54
CA ARG A 179 3.38 1.51 -23.00
C ARG A 179 2.15 0.82 -23.60
N ARG A 180 1.61 -0.20 -22.93
CA ARG A 180 0.43 -0.96 -23.42
C ARG A 180 -0.88 -0.25 -23.16
N CYS A 181 -1.06 0.23 -21.93
CA CYS A 181 -2.34 0.77 -21.47
C CYS A 181 -2.50 2.28 -21.73
N GLY A 182 -1.40 3.01 -21.94
CA GLY A 182 -1.43 4.46 -22.11
C GLY A 182 -2.09 5.16 -20.92
N GLU A 183 -3.08 6.01 -21.21
CA GLU A 183 -3.82 6.77 -20.20
C GLU A 183 -4.94 5.97 -19.51
N GLN A 184 -5.25 4.75 -19.98
CA GLN A 184 -6.35 3.95 -19.46
C GLN A 184 -6.08 3.45 -18.03
N ILE A 185 -4.80 3.22 -17.67
CA ILE A 185 -4.42 2.77 -16.34
C ILE A 185 -3.21 3.56 -15.82
N LYS A 186 -3.25 3.99 -14.58
CA LYS A 186 -2.14 4.66 -13.91
C LYS A 186 -1.41 3.68 -13.00
N VAL A 187 -0.07 3.74 -13.01
CA VAL A 187 0.77 2.82 -12.25
C VAL A 187 1.22 3.46 -10.94
N PHE A 188 1.02 2.74 -9.84
CA PHE A 188 1.63 3.02 -8.55
C PHE A 188 2.75 2.03 -8.27
N CYS A 189 3.88 2.53 -7.77
CA CYS A 189 4.92 1.68 -7.23
C CYS A 189 4.42 0.94 -5.98
N GLY A 190 4.65 -0.36 -5.93
CA GLY A 190 4.29 -1.20 -4.78
C GLY A 190 5.48 -1.92 -4.15
N CYS A 191 6.68 -1.83 -4.76
CA CYS A 191 7.96 -2.29 -4.21
C CYS A 191 8.71 -1.09 -3.65
N ASP A 192 8.89 -1.01 -2.34
CA ASP A 192 9.50 0.14 -1.69
C ASP A 192 10.92 0.41 -2.21
N THR A 193 11.70 -0.66 -2.45
CA THR A 193 13.07 -0.58 -2.99
C THR A 193 13.16 -0.18 -4.46
N LEU A 194 12.05 -0.07 -5.18
CA LEU A 194 12.00 0.34 -6.60
C LEU A 194 11.24 1.66 -6.82
N ALA A 195 11.04 2.44 -5.76
CA ALA A 195 10.23 3.65 -5.83
C ALA A 195 10.81 4.68 -6.81
N LEU A 196 12.10 4.99 -6.71
CA LEU A 196 12.74 5.98 -7.57
C LEU A 196 12.72 5.56 -9.04
N GLU A 197 13.07 4.30 -9.33
CA GLU A 197 13.03 3.74 -10.69
C GLU A 197 11.61 3.80 -11.26
N SER A 198 10.61 3.45 -10.46
CA SER A 198 9.20 3.49 -10.88
C SER A 198 8.75 4.91 -11.24
N PHE A 199 9.14 5.93 -10.46
CA PHE A 199 8.86 7.33 -10.76
C PHE A 199 9.53 7.78 -12.06
N MET A 200 10.78 7.38 -12.27
CA MET A 200 11.52 7.67 -13.51
C MET A 200 10.85 7.05 -14.75
N MET A 201 10.13 5.94 -14.58
CA MET A 201 9.39 5.27 -15.65
C MET A 201 7.96 5.77 -15.81
N GLY A 202 7.50 6.71 -14.98
CA GLY A 202 6.19 7.33 -15.10
C GLY A 202 5.12 6.81 -14.12
N ALA A 203 5.50 6.13 -13.03
CA ALA A 203 4.56 5.83 -11.95
C ALA A 203 4.06 7.15 -11.33
N VAL A 204 2.74 7.25 -11.16
CA VAL A 204 2.08 8.45 -10.64
C VAL A 204 1.98 8.47 -9.12
N GLY A 205 2.42 7.41 -8.46
CA GLY A 205 2.37 7.33 -7.01
C GLY A 205 3.08 6.12 -6.44
N TRP A 206 3.02 6.01 -5.12
CA TRP A 206 3.63 4.96 -4.33
C TRP A 206 2.68 4.46 -3.24
N VAL A 207 2.41 3.17 -3.20
CA VAL A 207 1.68 2.52 -2.12
C VAL A 207 2.64 1.66 -1.33
N GLY A 208 3.17 2.17 -0.23
CA GLY A 208 4.15 1.49 0.61
C GLY A 208 3.64 1.16 2.01
N GLY A 209 4.28 0.21 2.67
CA GLY A 209 4.08 -0.05 4.10
C GLY A 209 5.11 0.69 4.96
N VAL A 210 6.36 0.83 4.51
CA VAL A 210 7.41 1.55 5.24
C VAL A 210 7.04 3.03 5.46
N VAL A 211 6.18 3.57 4.61
CA VAL A 211 5.62 4.93 4.74
C VAL A 211 4.91 5.16 6.08
N ASN A 212 4.34 4.13 6.72
CA ASN A 212 3.78 4.25 8.07
C ASN A 212 4.80 4.74 9.09
N ALA A 213 6.06 4.32 8.96
CA ALA A 213 7.12 4.69 9.89
C ALA A 213 7.86 5.97 9.48
N LEU A 214 8.01 6.24 8.18
CA LEU A 214 8.80 7.35 7.63
C LEU A 214 8.00 8.18 6.59
N PRO A 215 6.79 8.69 6.94
CA PRO A 215 5.91 9.33 5.95
C PRO A 215 6.57 10.53 5.25
N LYS A 216 7.16 11.44 6.00
CA LYS A 216 7.80 12.66 5.46
C LYS A 216 8.90 12.35 4.44
N ALA A 217 9.69 11.31 4.68
CA ALA A 217 10.77 10.92 3.76
C ALA A 217 10.21 10.37 2.43
N HIS A 218 9.12 9.62 2.49
CA HIS A 218 8.46 9.08 1.30
C HIS A 218 7.81 10.19 0.47
N VAL A 219 7.07 11.10 1.12
CA VAL A 219 6.47 12.27 0.47
C VAL A 219 7.56 13.12 -0.17
N ARG A 220 8.63 13.40 0.57
CA ARG A 220 9.75 14.21 0.05
C ARG A 220 10.45 13.57 -1.16
N LEU A 221 10.61 12.24 -1.14
CA LEU A 221 11.17 11.53 -2.29
C LEU A 221 10.27 11.65 -3.53
N PHE A 222 8.95 11.49 -3.33
CA PHE A 222 7.98 11.67 -4.40
C PHE A 222 8.00 13.10 -4.96
N GLU A 223 7.90 14.13 -4.11
CA GLU A 223 7.98 15.53 -4.51
C GLU A 223 9.23 15.84 -5.34
N LEU A 224 10.40 15.36 -4.88
CA LEU A 224 11.67 15.59 -5.58
C LEU A 224 11.70 14.91 -6.95
N ALA A 225 11.21 13.68 -7.03
CA ALA A 225 11.29 12.88 -8.25
C ALA A 225 10.20 13.26 -9.27
N VAL A 226 8.96 13.50 -8.82
CA VAL A 226 7.79 13.64 -9.69
C VAL A 226 7.42 15.11 -9.88
N ASP A 227 7.20 15.86 -8.78
CA ASP A 227 6.71 17.23 -8.85
C ASP A 227 7.82 18.19 -9.28
N ASN A 228 8.96 18.15 -8.59
CA ASN A 228 10.08 19.06 -8.84
C ASN A 228 10.99 18.60 -9.97
N LYS A 229 10.98 17.32 -10.32
CA LYS A 229 11.87 16.68 -11.31
C LYS A 229 13.35 16.88 -11.00
N ASP A 230 13.68 17.02 -9.70
CA ASP A 230 15.06 17.10 -9.21
C ASP A 230 15.59 15.69 -8.91
N PHE A 231 15.94 14.98 -9.98
CA PHE A 231 16.41 13.60 -9.90
C PHE A 231 17.73 13.43 -9.12
N MET A 232 18.54 14.46 -9.05
CA MET A 232 19.81 14.38 -8.30
C MET A 232 19.54 14.43 -6.79
N ALA A 233 18.66 15.32 -6.34
CA ALA A 233 18.23 15.38 -4.94
C ALA A 233 17.40 14.14 -4.57
N ALA A 234 16.48 13.70 -5.44
CA ALA A 234 15.72 12.47 -5.24
C ALA A 234 16.63 11.26 -5.05
N ARG A 235 17.62 11.08 -5.92
CA ARG A 235 18.60 9.99 -5.82
C ARG A 235 19.43 10.05 -4.54
N LYS A 236 19.83 11.25 -4.10
CA LYS A 236 20.55 11.43 -2.85
C LYS A 236 19.72 11.00 -1.64
N LEU A 237 18.43 11.38 -1.58
CA LEU A 237 17.50 10.97 -0.53
C LEU A 237 17.21 9.47 -0.60
N TYR A 238 16.96 8.95 -1.80
CA TYR A 238 16.66 7.52 -2.01
C TYR A 238 17.78 6.61 -1.46
N TYR A 239 19.06 6.91 -1.76
CA TYR A 239 20.16 6.10 -1.23
C TYR A 239 20.34 6.19 0.29
N LYS A 240 19.83 7.25 0.94
CA LYS A 240 19.77 7.32 2.39
C LYS A 240 18.62 6.45 2.95
N LEU A 241 17.48 6.42 2.26
CA LEU A 241 16.32 5.65 2.65
C LEU A 241 16.46 4.15 2.32
N LEU A 242 17.18 3.81 1.28
CA LEU A 242 17.30 2.46 0.73
C LEU A 242 17.70 1.38 1.76
N PRO A 243 18.61 1.60 2.73
CA PRO A 243 18.91 0.61 3.76
C PRO A 243 17.69 0.21 4.60
N VAL A 244 16.80 1.16 4.91
CA VAL A 244 15.57 0.91 5.67
C VAL A 244 14.59 0.09 4.80
N LEU A 245 14.39 0.51 3.54
CA LEU A 245 13.51 -0.17 2.58
C LEU A 245 13.98 -1.61 2.34
N SER A 246 15.28 -1.79 2.09
CA SER A 246 15.88 -3.11 1.80
C SER A 246 15.79 -4.06 3.00
N LEU A 247 16.00 -3.57 4.23
CA LEU A 247 15.82 -4.39 5.42
C LEU A 247 14.38 -4.91 5.51
N MET A 248 13.39 -4.03 5.37
CA MET A 248 12.00 -4.39 5.58
C MET A 248 11.46 -5.30 4.48
N GLU A 249 11.78 -5.03 3.21
CA GLU A 249 11.37 -5.91 2.09
C GLU A 249 12.10 -7.25 2.08
N GLY A 250 13.39 -7.26 2.41
CA GLY A 250 14.22 -8.45 2.32
C GLY A 250 14.09 -9.43 3.48
N ALA A 251 13.66 -8.97 4.66
CA ALA A 251 13.66 -9.77 5.88
C ALA A 251 12.53 -10.83 5.96
N GLY A 252 11.56 -10.83 5.04
CA GLY A 252 10.39 -11.73 5.11
C GLY A 252 9.38 -11.42 6.22
N GLN A 253 9.69 -10.46 7.10
CA GLN A 253 8.88 -10.03 8.26
C GLN A 253 8.38 -8.59 8.10
N TYR A 254 7.86 -8.26 6.92
CA TYR A 254 7.57 -6.88 6.53
C TYR A 254 6.67 -6.14 7.52
N THR A 255 5.48 -6.69 7.83
CA THR A 255 4.52 -6.05 8.76
C THR A 255 5.10 -5.87 10.15
N GLN A 256 5.84 -6.88 10.63
CA GLN A 256 6.49 -6.86 11.93
C GLN A 256 7.51 -5.71 12.04
N PHE A 257 8.38 -5.57 11.02
CA PHE A 257 9.35 -4.49 10.97
C PHE A 257 8.70 -3.12 10.86
N VAL A 258 7.66 -2.98 10.04
CA VAL A 258 6.91 -1.72 9.90
C VAL A 258 6.33 -1.28 11.25
N LYS A 259 5.63 -2.19 11.97
CA LYS A 259 5.06 -1.87 13.29
C LYS A 259 6.14 -1.53 14.32
N ALA A 260 7.26 -2.26 14.32
CA ALA A 260 8.39 -1.95 15.20
C ALA A 260 9.00 -0.57 14.90
N ALA A 261 9.15 -0.22 13.62
CA ALA A 261 9.66 1.08 13.20
C ALA A 261 8.71 2.22 13.58
N CYS A 262 7.40 2.05 13.45
CA CYS A 262 6.41 3.01 13.93
C CYS A 262 6.60 3.28 15.42
N ALA A 263 6.74 2.24 16.24
CA ALA A 263 6.96 2.38 17.67
C ALA A 263 8.29 3.09 18.01
N MET A 264 9.37 2.77 17.28
CA MET A 264 10.68 3.42 17.46
C MET A 264 10.64 4.90 17.08
N ASN A 265 9.75 5.30 16.19
CA ASN A 265 9.56 6.69 15.77
C ASN A 265 8.47 7.42 16.57
N GLY A 266 8.07 6.89 17.73
CA GLY A 266 7.14 7.54 18.65
C GLY A 266 5.65 7.27 18.40
N HIS A 267 5.32 6.39 17.46
CA HIS A 267 3.95 6.04 17.12
C HIS A 267 3.69 4.54 17.33
N PRO A 268 3.53 4.07 18.58
CA PRO A 268 3.32 2.67 18.86
C PRO A 268 1.95 2.20 18.35
N VAL A 269 1.96 1.26 17.43
CA VAL A 269 0.76 0.64 16.82
C VAL A 269 0.55 -0.81 17.28
N GLY A 270 1.23 -1.21 18.34
CA GLY A 270 1.15 -2.54 18.92
C GLY A 270 1.79 -3.66 18.09
N PRO A 271 1.71 -4.91 18.58
CA PRO A 271 2.24 -6.06 17.86
C PRO A 271 1.37 -6.43 16.64
N PRO A 272 1.88 -7.26 15.70
CA PRO A 272 1.02 -7.91 14.73
C PRO A 272 0.14 -8.96 15.42
N ARG A 273 -1.00 -9.32 14.81
CA ARG A 273 -1.86 -10.43 15.27
C ARG A 273 -1.20 -11.78 14.93
N ARG A 274 -1.30 -12.75 15.82
CA ARG A 274 -0.81 -14.13 15.57
C ARG A 274 -1.47 -14.72 14.30
N PRO A 275 -0.73 -15.57 13.54
CA PRO A 275 0.53 -16.22 13.90
C PRO A 275 1.79 -15.34 13.76
N LEU A 276 1.69 -14.09 13.31
CA LEU A 276 2.82 -13.19 13.29
C LEU A 276 3.19 -12.76 14.73
N CYS A 277 4.50 -12.63 14.99
CA CYS A 277 5.02 -12.14 16.26
C CYS A 277 5.76 -10.83 16.05
N ALA A 278 5.96 -10.05 17.09
CA ALA A 278 6.89 -8.91 17.04
C ALA A 278 8.29 -9.39 16.61
N VAL A 279 9.07 -8.49 16.03
CA VAL A 279 10.48 -8.78 15.68
C VAL A 279 11.28 -9.14 16.94
N GLY A 280 12.26 -10.02 16.79
CA GLY A 280 13.14 -10.41 17.89
C GLY A 280 14.09 -9.27 18.30
N ASP A 281 14.76 -9.45 19.44
CA ASP A 281 15.63 -8.40 20.01
C ASP A 281 16.81 -8.05 19.08
N GLU A 282 17.35 -9.03 18.37
CA GLU A 282 18.46 -8.83 17.41
C GLU A 282 18.00 -8.01 16.22
N GLU A 283 16.89 -8.39 15.60
CA GLU A 283 16.27 -7.67 14.48
C GLU A 283 15.85 -6.27 14.89
N ALA A 284 15.25 -6.11 16.07
CA ALA A 284 14.87 -4.80 16.61
C ALA A 284 16.11 -3.92 16.84
N SER A 285 17.20 -4.47 17.37
CA SER A 285 18.47 -3.75 17.54
C SER A 285 19.07 -3.35 16.18
N HIS A 286 18.99 -4.20 15.19
CA HIS A 286 19.46 -3.91 13.82
C HIS A 286 18.64 -2.80 13.18
N LEU A 287 17.31 -2.90 13.22
CA LEU A 287 16.38 -1.89 12.74
C LEU A 287 16.68 -0.51 13.37
N LYS A 288 16.84 -0.48 14.70
CA LYS A 288 17.14 0.76 15.44
C LYS A 288 18.42 1.43 14.95
N LYS A 289 19.48 0.66 14.66
CA LYS A 289 20.74 1.19 14.12
C LYS A 289 20.55 1.79 12.73
N ILE A 290 19.79 1.14 11.88
CA ILE A 290 19.52 1.61 10.51
C ILE A 290 18.68 2.90 10.55
N LEU A 291 17.62 2.96 11.36
CA LEU A 291 16.82 4.17 11.54
C LEU A 291 17.65 5.34 12.07
N ALA A 292 18.46 5.12 13.09
CA ALA A 292 19.36 6.16 13.64
C ALA A 292 20.37 6.66 12.58
N SER A 293 20.87 5.77 11.71
CA SER A 293 21.77 6.16 10.61
C SER A 293 21.04 6.99 9.56
N PHE A 294 19.77 6.69 9.31
CA PHE A 294 18.92 7.48 8.41
C PHE A 294 18.68 8.88 8.97
N ASP A 295 18.29 9.01 10.24
CA ASP A 295 18.03 10.30 10.91
C ASP A 295 19.26 11.21 10.90
N MET A 296 20.44 10.68 11.24
CA MET A 296 21.71 11.43 11.15
C MET A 296 22.02 11.89 9.73
N ALA A 297 21.72 11.05 8.72
CA ALA A 297 21.97 11.36 7.33
C ALA A 297 21.04 12.45 6.79
N VAL A 298 19.82 12.57 7.31
CA VAL A 298 18.82 13.56 6.87
C VAL A 298 18.98 14.88 7.63
N SER A 299 19.35 14.86 8.91
CA SER A 299 19.55 16.07 9.75
C SER A 299 20.74 16.93 9.30
N GLY A 300 21.62 16.42 8.46
CA GLY A 300 22.78 17.13 7.91
C GLY A 300 22.57 17.70 6.50
N VAL A 301 21.31 17.90 6.07
CA VAL A 301 20.96 18.48 4.76
C VAL A 301 20.04 19.75 4.94
#